data_ea0b8951cf5b34e173ce93f8ae099d3b
#
_entry.id   ea0b8951cf5b34e173ce93f8ae099d3b
#
_cell.length_a   1.000
_cell.length_b   1.000
_cell.length_c   1.000
_cell.angle_alpha   90.00
_cell.angle_beta   90.00
_cell.angle_gamma   90.00
#
_symmetry.space_group_name_H-M   'P 1'
#
loop_
_entity.id
_entity.type
_entity.pdbx_description
1 polymer ?
#
loop_
_entity_poly.entity_id
_entity_poly.type
_entity_poly.pdbx_seq_one_letter_code
_entity_poly.pdbx_strand_id
1 'polypeptide(L)'
;MPALKPTSFSGRIVWLGRVADSAKTLRAEALERAELTFEGIAGECHGGLTRPACVRTSAQYPKGTQIRNVRQLSVLSAEELSAIAKKMGLDSIRAEWLGASMVIEGIPDFSHIPPSSRLQAASGASIAIDMENRPCVFPGREIEKDAAGF
;
A
#
# COMPACT_ATOMS: atom_id res chain seq x y z
N MET A 1 24.23 21.41 -2.24
CA MET A 1 23.53 20.55 -3.19
C MET A 1 22.29 19.95 -2.51
N PRO A 2 21.10 19.90 -3.18
CA PRO A 2 19.94 19.25 -2.57
C PRO A 2 20.21 17.76 -2.38
N ALA A 3 19.80 17.22 -1.23
CA ALA A 3 19.95 15.79 -0.91
C ALA A 3 19.00 14.91 -1.75
N LEU A 4 17.85 15.45 -2.14
CA LEU A 4 16.89 14.79 -3.00
C LEU A 4 16.96 15.42 -4.40
N LYS A 5 16.96 14.57 -5.42
CA LYS A 5 16.90 15.01 -6.82
C LYS A 5 15.56 14.57 -7.40
N PRO A 6 14.78 15.47 -8.01
CA PRO A 6 13.57 15.08 -8.72
C PRO A 6 13.93 14.20 -9.92
N THR A 7 13.09 13.23 -10.18
CA THR A 7 13.13 12.41 -11.40
C THR A 7 12.14 12.96 -12.41
N SER A 8 12.21 12.48 -13.65
CA SER A 8 11.23 12.80 -14.70
C SER A 8 9.95 11.96 -14.60
N PHE A 9 9.89 11.01 -13.65
CA PHE A 9 8.72 10.17 -13.50
C PHE A 9 7.60 10.92 -12.78
N SER A 10 6.40 10.78 -13.31
CA SER A 10 5.17 11.26 -12.70
C SER A 10 4.12 10.17 -12.77
N GLY A 11 3.30 10.06 -11.74
CA GLY A 11 2.20 9.12 -11.68
C GLY A 11 0.88 9.83 -11.38
N ARG A 12 -0.20 9.10 -11.57
CA ARG A 12 -1.55 9.53 -11.22
C ARG A 12 -2.16 8.55 -10.23
N ILE A 13 -2.78 9.06 -9.18
CA ILE A 13 -3.60 8.24 -8.28
C ILE A 13 -4.89 7.90 -9.03
N VAL A 14 -5.16 6.62 -9.21
CA VAL A 14 -6.35 6.12 -9.90
C VAL A 14 -7.35 5.47 -8.96
N TRP A 15 -6.94 5.18 -7.73
CA TRP A 15 -7.81 4.63 -6.70
C TRP A 15 -7.29 5.00 -5.31
N LEU A 16 -8.22 5.26 -4.39
CA LEU A 16 -7.95 5.48 -2.97
C LEU A 16 -8.85 4.59 -2.12
N GLY A 17 -8.35 4.14 -0.99
CA GLY A 17 -9.12 3.36 -0.04
C GLY A 17 -8.47 3.27 1.34
N ARG A 18 -9.17 2.60 2.24
CA ARG A 18 -8.68 2.27 3.59
C ARG A 18 -9.31 0.97 4.09
N VAL A 19 -8.64 0.32 5.00
CA VAL A 19 -9.22 -0.74 5.83
C VAL A 19 -9.60 -0.10 7.17
N ALA A 20 -10.89 0.09 7.38
CA ALA A 20 -11.38 0.75 8.60
C ALA A 20 -11.22 -0.13 9.86
N ASP A 21 -11.42 -1.45 9.71
CA ASP A 21 -11.34 -2.40 10.82
C ASP A 21 -10.87 -3.77 10.30
N SER A 22 -9.59 -4.09 10.48
CA SER A 22 -9.00 -5.36 10.04
C SER A 22 -9.47 -6.58 10.85
N ALA A 23 -10.15 -6.39 11.97
CA ALA A 23 -10.78 -7.50 12.70
C ALA A 23 -12.07 -7.97 12.00
N LYS A 24 -12.75 -7.08 11.27
CA LYS A 24 -13.96 -7.39 10.51
C LYS A 24 -13.69 -7.84 9.10
N THR A 25 -12.79 -7.14 8.40
CA THR A 25 -12.44 -7.43 7.01
C THR A 25 -11.05 -6.95 6.69
N LEU A 26 -10.38 -7.67 5.78
CA LEU A 26 -9.10 -7.23 5.21
C LEU A 26 -9.30 -6.41 3.94
N ARG A 27 -10.54 -6.33 3.44
CA ARG A 27 -10.86 -5.54 2.24
C ARG A 27 -10.85 -4.07 2.56
N ALA A 28 -10.23 -3.30 1.67
CA ALA A 28 -10.32 -1.86 1.73
C ALA A 28 -11.69 -1.38 1.20
N GLU A 29 -12.23 -0.35 1.79
CA GLU A 29 -13.34 0.44 1.25
C GLU A 29 -12.79 1.54 0.34
N ALA A 30 -13.43 1.76 -0.81
CA ALA A 30 -13.04 2.82 -1.74
C ALA A 30 -13.38 4.20 -1.17
N LEU A 31 -12.51 5.17 -1.43
CA LEU A 31 -12.66 6.56 -1.02
C LEU A 31 -12.58 7.49 -2.25
N GLU A 32 -13.46 8.47 -2.33
CA GLU A 32 -13.34 9.56 -3.31
C GLU A 32 -12.23 10.56 -2.93
N ARG A 33 -12.01 10.71 -1.63
CA ARG A 33 -11.01 11.61 -1.05
C ARG A 33 -10.42 10.97 0.20
N ALA A 34 -9.12 11.13 0.39
CA ALA A 34 -8.43 10.71 1.60
C ALA A 34 -7.70 11.89 2.24
N GLU A 35 -7.88 12.08 3.55
CA GLU A 35 -7.06 12.96 4.34
C GLU A 35 -5.78 12.22 4.74
N LEU A 36 -4.64 12.76 4.32
CA LEU A 36 -3.33 12.21 4.65
C LEU A 36 -2.69 13.02 5.77
N THR A 37 -2.49 12.38 6.90
CA THR A 37 -1.82 12.93 8.08
C THR A 37 -0.48 12.26 8.30
N PHE A 38 0.30 12.70 9.31
CA PHE A 38 1.52 11.99 9.72
C PHE A 38 1.25 10.59 10.30
N GLU A 39 0.01 10.28 10.64
CA GLU A 39 -0.41 8.96 11.09
C GLU A 39 -0.88 8.04 9.94
N GLY A 40 -0.93 8.55 8.71
CA GLY A 40 -1.44 7.88 7.53
C GLY A 40 -2.79 8.41 7.07
N ILE A 41 -3.58 7.61 6.38
CA ILE A 41 -4.94 7.98 5.96
C ILE A 41 -5.86 7.97 7.18
N ALA A 42 -6.64 9.04 7.34
CA ALA A 42 -7.60 9.16 8.43
C ALA A 42 -8.60 7.99 8.45
N GLY A 43 -8.69 7.31 9.58
CA GLY A 43 -9.56 6.15 9.78
C GLY A 43 -9.02 4.82 9.21
N GLU A 44 -7.77 4.76 8.76
CA GLU A 44 -7.09 3.52 8.40
C GLU A 44 -6.65 2.77 9.67
N CYS A 45 -6.99 1.49 9.80
CA CYS A 45 -6.66 0.69 10.99
C CYS A 45 -5.17 0.41 11.18
N HIS A 46 -4.36 0.54 10.12
CA HIS A 46 -2.90 0.42 10.18
C HIS A 46 -2.20 1.77 10.41
N GLY A 47 -2.98 2.85 10.58
CA GLY A 47 -2.47 4.18 10.88
C GLY A 47 -1.76 4.28 12.23
N GLY A 48 -1.26 5.48 12.54
CA GLY A 48 -0.55 5.80 13.78
C GLY A 48 0.94 6.06 13.58
N LEU A 49 1.53 6.86 14.46
CA LEU A 49 2.98 7.15 14.45
C LEU A 49 3.81 5.95 14.89
N THR A 50 3.26 5.14 15.79
CA THR A 50 3.88 3.92 16.29
C THR A 50 2.95 2.73 16.13
N ARG A 51 3.51 1.54 16.18
CA ARG A 51 2.78 0.28 16.21
C ARG A 51 3.52 -0.77 17.03
N PRO A 52 2.84 -1.81 17.53
CA PRO A 52 3.53 -2.93 18.13
C PRO A 52 4.33 -3.74 17.09
N ALA A 53 5.53 -4.15 17.45
CA ALA A 53 6.34 -5.08 16.68
C ALA A 53 5.60 -6.42 16.52
N CYS A 54 5.64 -6.98 15.34
CA CYS A 54 4.99 -8.24 14.98
C CYS A 54 6.01 -9.23 14.39
N VAL A 55 5.55 -10.38 13.95
CA VAL A 55 6.39 -11.43 13.34
C VAL A 55 7.31 -10.93 12.22
N ARG A 56 6.91 -9.87 11.50
CA ARG A 56 7.71 -9.30 10.40
C ARG A 56 8.92 -8.51 10.88
N THR A 57 8.96 -8.13 12.15
CA THR A 57 10.07 -7.37 12.78
C THR A 57 10.74 -8.15 13.91
N SER A 58 10.44 -9.45 14.02
CA SER A 58 10.94 -10.31 15.12
C SER A 58 12.45 -10.48 15.17
N ALA A 59 13.13 -10.28 14.03
CA ALA A 59 14.59 -10.30 13.97
C ALA A 59 15.24 -9.04 14.63
N GLN A 60 14.46 -7.96 14.80
CA GLN A 60 14.95 -6.68 15.31
C GLN A 60 14.40 -6.34 16.69
N TYR A 61 13.13 -6.73 16.94
CA TYR A 61 12.41 -6.33 18.16
C TYR A 61 11.60 -7.49 18.72
N PRO A 62 11.54 -7.64 20.06
CA PRO A 62 10.58 -8.51 20.71
C PRO A 62 9.16 -8.16 20.30
N LYS A 63 8.28 -9.17 20.15
CA LYS A 63 6.87 -8.97 19.83
C LYS A 63 6.18 -8.04 20.83
N GLY A 64 5.45 -7.06 20.33
CA GLY A 64 4.74 -6.07 21.15
C GLY A 64 5.54 -4.82 21.51
N THR A 65 6.84 -4.78 21.24
CA THR A 65 7.64 -3.56 21.43
C THR A 65 7.05 -2.43 20.58
N GLN A 66 6.82 -1.25 21.15
CA GLN A 66 6.38 -0.09 20.38
C GLN A 66 7.51 0.42 19.49
N ILE A 67 7.27 0.39 18.18
CA ILE A 67 8.23 0.83 17.15
C ILE A 67 7.59 1.87 16.25
N ARG A 68 8.42 2.66 15.55
CA ARG A 68 7.92 3.58 14.53
C ARG A 68 7.09 2.82 13.49
N ASN A 69 5.94 3.38 13.14
CA ASN A 69 5.10 2.82 12.09
C ASN A 69 5.56 3.33 10.73
N VAL A 70 6.21 2.47 9.96
CA VAL A 70 6.61 2.71 8.57
C VAL A 70 5.71 1.98 7.57
N ARG A 71 4.56 1.45 8.04
CA ARG A 71 3.63 0.64 7.25
C ARG A 71 2.22 1.22 7.26
N GLN A 72 2.14 2.54 7.25
CA GLN A 72 0.87 3.28 7.33
C GLN A 72 0.05 3.16 6.05
N LEU A 73 0.71 2.98 4.90
CA LEU A 73 0.08 2.94 3.58
C LEU A 73 0.52 1.70 2.81
N SER A 74 -0.41 1.12 2.06
CA SER A 74 -0.17 0.10 1.06
C SER A 74 -0.46 0.69 -0.32
N VAL A 75 0.60 0.94 -1.09
CA VAL A 75 0.52 1.59 -2.40
C VAL A 75 0.84 0.58 -3.49
N LEU A 76 0.00 0.50 -4.51
CA LEU A 76 0.08 -0.47 -5.59
C LEU A 76 0.25 0.23 -6.95
N SER A 77 0.85 -0.47 -7.92
CA SER A 77 0.90 -0.05 -9.32
C SER A 77 -0.26 -0.66 -10.11
N ALA A 78 -0.96 0.16 -10.88
CA ALA A 78 -2.01 -0.30 -11.78
C ALA A 78 -1.45 -1.24 -12.86
N GLU A 79 -0.25 -0.95 -13.38
CA GLU A 79 0.42 -1.77 -14.38
C GLU A 79 0.82 -3.14 -13.83
N GLU A 80 1.37 -3.18 -12.62
CA GLU A 80 1.75 -4.44 -11.98
C GLU A 80 0.52 -5.28 -11.62
N LEU A 81 -0.57 -4.66 -11.12
CA LEU A 81 -1.85 -5.34 -10.90
C LEU A 81 -2.40 -5.96 -12.18
N SER A 82 -2.36 -5.22 -13.29
CA SER A 82 -2.79 -5.73 -14.60
C SER A 82 -1.93 -6.91 -15.07
N ALA A 83 -0.60 -6.81 -14.90
CA ALA A 83 0.32 -7.88 -15.27
C ALA A 83 0.11 -9.15 -14.43
N ILE A 84 -0.17 -8.99 -13.13
CA ILE A 84 -0.46 -10.11 -12.23
C ILE A 84 -1.81 -10.74 -12.60
N ALA A 85 -2.87 -9.93 -12.80
CA ALA A 85 -4.18 -10.43 -13.23
C ALA A 85 -4.08 -11.30 -14.46
N LYS A 86 -3.35 -10.83 -15.50
CA LYS A 86 -3.12 -11.60 -16.73
C LYS A 86 -2.42 -12.93 -16.47
N LYS A 87 -1.41 -12.96 -15.59
CA LYS A 87 -0.72 -14.21 -15.23
C LYS A 87 -1.62 -15.19 -14.47
N MET A 88 -2.58 -14.66 -13.72
CA MET A 88 -3.55 -15.44 -12.96
C MET A 88 -4.78 -15.85 -13.79
N GLY A 89 -4.90 -15.40 -15.04
CA GLY A 89 -6.09 -15.65 -15.86
C GLY A 89 -7.34 -14.89 -15.40
N LEU A 90 -7.17 -13.79 -14.69
CA LEU A 90 -8.24 -12.91 -14.22
C LEU A 90 -8.35 -11.68 -15.11
N ASP A 91 -9.57 -11.16 -15.25
CA ASP A 91 -9.81 -9.90 -15.97
C ASP A 91 -9.14 -8.72 -15.25
N SER A 92 -9.19 -8.71 -13.93
CA SER A 92 -8.55 -7.68 -13.10
C SER A 92 -8.32 -8.17 -11.67
N ILE A 93 -7.42 -7.50 -10.96
CA ILE A 93 -7.28 -7.62 -9.50
C ILE A 93 -7.76 -6.31 -8.89
N ARG A 94 -8.78 -6.41 -8.05
CA ARG A 94 -9.37 -5.24 -7.38
C ARG A 94 -8.51 -4.81 -6.22
N ALA A 95 -8.29 -3.51 -6.10
CA ALA A 95 -7.49 -2.93 -5.03
C ALA A 95 -8.03 -3.25 -3.62
N GLU A 96 -9.35 -3.35 -3.51
CA GLU A 96 -10.06 -3.70 -2.28
C GLU A 96 -9.63 -5.05 -1.72
N TRP A 97 -9.43 -6.06 -2.57
CA TRP A 97 -9.01 -7.41 -2.14
C TRP A 97 -7.64 -7.42 -1.47
N LEU A 98 -6.81 -6.45 -1.81
CA LEU A 98 -5.43 -6.36 -1.33
C LEU A 98 -5.28 -5.44 -0.10
N GLY A 99 -6.39 -4.90 0.41
CA GLY A 99 -6.36 -3.92 1.50
C GLY A 99 -5.52 -2.69 1.14
N ALA A 100 -5.62 -2.24 -0.13
CA ALA A 100 -4.82 -1.14 -0.62
C ALA A 100 -5.25 0.20 0.01
N SER A 101 -4.29 1.10 0.15
CA SER A 101 -4.55 2.50 0.50
C SER A 101 -4.59 3.38 -0.75
N MET A 102 -3.85 2.99 -1.79
CA MET A 102 -3.70 3.79 -3.01
C MET A 102 -3.28 2.91 -4.18
N VAL A 103 -3.80 3.21 -5.37
CA VAL A 103 -3.27 2.68 -6.63
C VAL A 103 -2.77 3.85 -7.47
N ILE A 104 -1.55 3.72 -7.97
CA ILE A 104 -0.88 4.71 -8.82
C ILE A 104 -0.60 4.08 -10.17
N GLU A 105 -0.77 4.85 -11.24
CA GLU A 105 -0.34 4.50 -12.59
C GLU A 105 0.74 5.45 -13.10
N GLY A 106 1.49 5.06 -14.11
CA GLY A 106 2.45 5.90 -14.84
C GLY A 106 3.87 5.89 -14.28
N ILE A 107 4.16 5.17 -13.19
CA ILE A 107 5.51 5.01 -12.66
C ILE A 107 5.99 3.60 -12.99
N PRO A 108 7.00 3.44 -13.87
CA PRO A 108 7.48 2.12 -14.26
C PRO A 108 8.21 1.43 -13.11
N ASP A 109 8.15 0.09 -13.10
CA ASP A 109 8.87 -0.77 -12.16
C ASP A 109 8.65 -0.35 -10.69
N PHE A 110 7.38 -0.09 -10.35
CA PHE A 110 6.98 0.55 -9.11
C PHE A 110 7.44 -0.22 -7.86
N SER A 111 7.36 -1.55 -7.87
CA SER A 111 7.79 -2.38 -6.74
C SER A 111 9.30 -2.29 -6.45
N HIS A 112 10.10 -1.83 -7.41
CA HIS A 112 11.55 -1.68 -7.26
C HIS A 112 11.99 -0.22 -7.01
N ILE A 113 11.06 0.68 -6.70
CA ILE A 113 11.44 2.05 -6.30
C ILE A 113 12.33 1.96 -5.05
N PRO A 114 13.52 2.60 -5.07
CA PRO A 114 14.45 2.51 -3.95
C PRO A 114 13.82 3.00 -2.64
N PRO A 115 14.06 2.31 -1.51
CA PRO A 115 13.69 2.81 -0.19
C PRO A 115 14.15 4.25 0.03
N SER A 116 13.38 5.00 0.79
CA SER A 116 13.58 6.43 1.05
C SER A 116 13.28 7.38 -0.13
N SER A 117 12.87 6.87 -1.30
CA SER A 117 12.29 7.70 -2.36
C SER A 117 11.05 8.43 -1.85
N ARG A 118 10.74 9.58 -2.46
CA ARG A 118 9.58 10.39 -2.11
C ARG A 118 8.63 10.47 -3.30
N LEU A 119 7.37 10.19 -3.04
CA LEU A 119 6.28 10.50 -3.96
C LEU A 119 5.61 11.78 -3.45
N GLN A 120 5.65 12.83 -4.24
CA GLN A 120 5.13 14.13 -3.85
C GLN A 120 3.98 14.56 -4.76
N ALA A 121 2.83 14.86 -4.16
CA ALA A 121 1.68 15.41 -4.87
C ALA A 121 1.82 16.93 -5.08
N ALA A 122 1.07 17.48 -6.04
CA ALA A 122 1.03 18.92 -6.29
C ALA A 122 0.57 19.74 -5.07
N SER A 123 -0.22 19.14 -4.19
CA SER A 123 -0.65 19.74 -2.90
C SER A 123 0.49 19.91 -1.89
N GLY A 124 1.67 19.33 -2.16
CA GLY A 124 2.77 19.26 -1.20
C GLY A 124 2.75 18.03 -0.31
N ALA A 125 1.66 17.24 -0.30
CA ALA A 125 1.62 15.97 0.42
C ALA A 125 2.73 15.04 -0.12
N SER A 126 3.47 14.41 0.78
CA SER A 126 4.61 13.56 0.43
C SER A 126 4.58 12.27 1.24
N ILE A 127 4.76 11.15 0.57
CA ILE A 127 4.94 9.85 1.19
C ILE A 127 6.35 9.33 0.91
N ALA A 128 6.92 8.64 1.89
CA ALA A 128 8.23 8.00 1.76
C ALA A 128 8.02 6.51 1.47
N ILE A 129 8.72 6.01 0.47
CA ILE A 129 8.79 4.57 0.20
C ILE A 129 9.68 3.92 1.26
N ASP A 130 9.16 2.91 1.95
CA ASP A 130 9.92 2.15 2.93
C ASP A 130 10.47 0.86 2.30
N MET A 131 9.60 0.00 1.85
CA MET A 131 9.99 -1.29 1.27
C MET A 131 8.90 -1.89 0.38
N GLU A 132 9.29 -2.84 -0.44
CA GLU A 132 8.36 -3.75 -1.09
C GLU A 132 7.59 -4.57 -0.04
N ASN A 133 6.27 -4.61 -0.15
CA ASN A 133 5.44 -5.45 0.70
C ASN A 133 5.18 -6.80 0.02
N ARG A 134 5.93 -7.81 0.42
CA ARG A 134 5.79 -9.16 -0.13
C ARG A 134 4.40 -9.72 0.12
N PRO A 135 3.81 -10.41 -0.87
CA PRO A 135 2.48 -10.98 -0.75
C PRO A 135 2.41 -12.04 0.35
N CYS A 136 1.22 -12.22 0.90
CA CYS A 136 0.90 -13.30 1.83
C CYS A 136 -0.37 -14.02 1.35
N VAL A 137 -0.81 -15.05 2.06
CA VAL A 137 -1.97 -15.87 1.67
C VAL A 137 -3.32 -15.13 1.77
N PHE A 138 -3.40 -14.03 2.52
CA PHE A 138 -4.67 -13.35 2.77
C PHE A 138 -5.31 -12.73 1.52
N PRO A 139 -4.57 -12.00 0.67
CA PRO A 139 -5.10 -11.50 -0.60
C PRO A 139 -5.66 -12.61 -1.50
N GLY A 140 -4.96 -13.75 -1.59
CA GLY A 140 -5.44 -14.90 -2.36
C GLY A 140 -6.81 -15.38 -1.91
N ARG A 141 -7.02 -15.48 -0.59
CA ARG A 141 -8.33 -15.85 -0.01
C ARG A 141 -9.43 -14.83 -0.32
N GLU A 142 -9.11 -13.56 -0.39
CA GLU A 142 -10.08 -12.53 -0.75
C GLU A 142 -10.43 -12.56 -2.25
N ILE A 143 -9.45 -12.86 -3.10
CA ILE A 143 -9.66 -13.06 -4.54
C ILE A 143 -10.56 -14.28 -4.79
N GLU A 144 -10.27 -15.40 -4.12
CA GLU A 144 -11.01 -16.66 -4.27
C GLU A 144 -12.51 -16.52 -3.95
N LYS A 145 -12.88 -15.65 -3.01
CA LYS A 145 -14.28 -15.39 -2.66
C LYS A 145 -15.10 -14.80 -3.82
N ASP A 146 -14.47 -13.98 -4.65
CA ASP A 146 -15.16 -13.25 -5.72
C ASP A 146 -14.85 -13.85 -7.13
N ALA A 147 -13.74 -14.55 -7.28
CA ALA A 147 -13.29 -15.21 -8.49
C ALA A 147 -13.24 -16.73 -8.25
N ALA A 148 -14.41 -17.35 -8.16
CA ALA A 148 -14.52 -18.80 -7.95
C ALA A 148 -13.88 -19.58 -9.12
N GLY A 149 -12.99 -20.50 -8.80
CA GLY A 149 -12.25 -21.31 -9.79
C GLY A 149 -10.83 -20.84 -10.06
N PHE A 150 -10.37 -19.87 -9.34
CA PHE A 150 -9.00 -19.39 -9.32
C PHE A 150 -8.10 -20.30 -8.44
#